data_8bf4530abffb0cd03a912651aeac434b
#
_entry.id   8bf4530abffb0cd03a912651aeac434b
#
_cell.length_a   1.000
_cell.length_b   1.000
_cell.length_c   1.000
_cell.angle_alpha   90.00
_cell.angle_beta   90.00
_cell.angle_gamma   90.00
#
_symmetry.space_group_name_H-M   'P 1'
#
loop_
_entity.id
_entity.type
_entity.pdbx_description
1 polymer ?
#
loop_
_entity_poly.entity_id
_entity_poly.type
_entity_poly.pdbx_seq_one_letter_code
_entity_poly.pdbx_strand_id
1 'polypeptide(L)'
;RLKKAGAVKEEHYKTIGLPATEDDLRKLKPFEFQNWVMDEMGAIVSRRKVGDMGIDGCLEKTLYHDRAGIQVKQSDNVGRNVVDNFMSALKRAKYTEGYIIAFSFTKGSYEEVARLKNTGELEIKLVTVRELLDKRKIIKAGKPFPQM
;
A
#
# COMPACT_ATOMS: atom_id res chain seq x y z
N ARG A 1 -5.01 -6.08 24.17
CA ARG A 1 -4.82 -5.64 24.08
C ARG A 1 -4.46 -5.22 24.14
N LEU A 2 -4.36 -4.80 24.44
CA LEU A 2 -4.13 -4.00 24.48
C LEU A 2 -4.20 -3.48 24.69
N LYS A 3 -4.35 -3.48 24.91
CA LYS A 3 -4.38 -2.62 25.09
C LYS A 3 -4.03 -2.20 25.75
N LYS A 4 -3.37 -2.30 26.41
CA LYS A 4 -2.85 -1.68 26.96
C LYS A 4 -1.69 -1.68 26.86
N ALA A 5 -0.82 -2.38 27.04
CA ALA A 5 0.45 -1.97 26.90
C ALA A 5 0.70 -1.67 25.51
N GLY A 6 0.94 -2.53 24.66
CA GLY A 6 0.91 -2.17 23.30
C GLY A 6 -0.29 -1.30 23.04
N ALA A 7 -1.24 -1.48 23.86
CA ALA A 7 -2.44 -0.72 23.80
C ALA A 7 -2.19 0.76 24.06
N VAL A 8 -1.18 1.08 24.77
CA VAL A 8 -0.87 2.47 25.02
C VAL A 8 -0.61 3.20 23.72
N LYS A 9 0.13 2.60 22.86
CA LYS A 9 0.39 3.19 21.58
C LYS A 9 -0.85 3.29 20.75
N GLU A 10 -1.64 2.27 20.76
CA GLU A 10 -2.87 2.30 20.05
C GLU A 10 -3.78 3.35 20.61
N GLU A 11 -3.80 3.44 21.91
CA GLU A 11 -4.60 4.47 22.53
C GLU A 11 -4.11 5.83 22.15
N HIS A 12 -2.83 5.98 22.04
CA HIS A 12 -2.28 7.24 21.64
C HIS A 12 -2.83 7.65 20.29
N TYR A 13 -2.84 6.74 19.35
CA TYR A 13 -3.41 7.02 18.04
C TYR A 13 -4.88 7.39 18.15
N LYS A 14 -5.61 6.65 18.91
CA LYS A 14 -7.04 6.87 19.03
C LYS A 14 -7.34 8.17 19.75
N THR A 15 -6.58 8.45 20.78
CA THR A 15 -6.81 9.62 21.59
C THR A 15 -6.53 10.91 20.84
N ILE A 16 -5.42 10.94 20.16
CA ILE A 16 -5.08 12.12 19.38
C ILE A 16 -5.65 12.02 17.99
N GLY A 17 -6.38 10.93 17.76
CA GLY A 17 -6.99 10.71 16.48
C GLY A 17 -6.13 9.86 15.60
N LEU A 18 -6.74 8.89 14.94
CA LEU A 18 -6.05 8.16 13.88
C LEU A 18 -5.66 9.17 12.83
N PRO A 19 -4.58 8.91 12.10
CA PRO A 19 -4.24 9.78 10.99
C PRO A 19 -5.46 9.93 10.11
N ALA A 20 -5.93 11.17 9.99
CA ALA A 20 -7.16 11.44 9.24
C ALA A 20 -6.90 12.19 7.96
N THR A 21 -5.68 12.70 7.79
CA THR A 21 -5.34 13.50 6.61
C THR A 21 -4.01 13.06 6.06
N GLU A 22 -3.77 13.46 4.83
CA GLU A 22 -2.47 13.20 4.22
C GLU A 22 -1.35 13.85 4.99
N ASP A 23 -1.60 15.05 5.53
CA ASP A 23 -0.57 15.74 6.30
C ASP A 23 -0.16 14.94 7.51
N ASP A 24 -1.12 14.36 8.20
CA ASP A 24 -0.82 13.52 9.35
C ASP A 24 0.11 12.38 8.95
N LEU A 25 -0.19 11.77 7.81
CA LEU A 25 0.57 10.62 7.36
C LEU A 25 1.95 10.99 6.85
N ARG A 26 2.10 12.22 6.35
CA ARG A 26 3.42 12.67 5.93
C ARG A 26 4.35 12.86 7.11
N LYS A 27 3.81 13.09 8.29
CA LYS A 27 4.60 13.32 9.49
C LYS A 27 4.98 12.06 10.23
N LEU A 28 4.41 10.93 9.85
CA LEU A 28 4.77 9.67 10.49
C LEU A 28 6.17 9.27 10.11
N LYS A 29 6.81 8.53 10.99
CA LYS A 29 8.08 7.92 10.65
C LYS A 29 7.85 6.88 9.57
N PRO A 30 8.85 6.62 8.73
CA PRO A 30 8.65 5.68 7.62
C PRO A 30 8.09 4.34 8.06
N PHE A 31 8.55 3.82 9.18
CA PHE A 31 8.08 2.54 9.68
C PHE A 31 6.60 2.62 10.07
N GLU A 32 6.21 3.73 10.71
CA GLU A 32 4.84 3.92 11.12
C GLU A 32 3.93 4.08 9.92
N PHE A 33 4.41 4.80 8.93
CA PHE A 33 3.65 4.99 7.70
C PHE A 33 3.42 3.65 7.01
N GLN A 34 4.47 2.85 6.91
CA GLN A 34 4.35 1.54 6.29
C GLN A 34 3.34 0.68 7.02
N ASN A 35 3.40 0.67 8.34
CA ASN A 35 2.45 -0.12 9.11
C ASN A 35 1.02 0.34 8.90
N TRP A 36 0.83 1.66 8.84
CA TRP A 36 -0.49 2.20 8.58
C TRP A 36 -1.03 1.71 7.24
N VAL A 37 -0.20 1.77 6.22
CA VAL A 37 -0.61 1.33 4.89
C VAL A 37 -0.97 -0.15 4.91
N MET A 38 -0.13 -0.96 5.52
CA MET A 38 -0.40 -2.40 5.56
C MET A 38 -1.71 -2.71 6.28
N ASP A 39 -1.96 -2.00 7.39
CA ASP A 39 -3.22 -2.19 8.09
C ASP A 39 -4.41 -1.82 7.23
N GLU A 40 -4.31 -0.68 6.52
CA GLU A 40 -5.42 -0.25 5.69
C GLU A 40 -5.65 -1.19 4.51
N MET A 41 -4.60 -1.81 4.03
CA MET A 41 -4.70 -2.76 2.93
C MET A 41 -5.09 -4.17 3.38
N GLY A 42 -5.01 -4.43 4.69
CA GLY A 42 -5.21 -5.78 5.17
C GLY A 42 -4.08 -6.71 4.79
N ALA A 43 -2.87 -6.16 4.74
CA ALA A 43 -1.72 -6.87 4.21
C ALA A 43 -0.79 -7.34 5.31
N ILE A 44 0.07 -8.26 4.95
CA ILE A 44 1.08 -8.80 5.85
C ILE A 44 2.41 -8.14 5.52
N VAL A 45 3.07 -7.61 6.56
CA VAL A 45 4.37 -6.97 6.39
C VAL A 45 5.42 -8.03 6.11
N SER A 46 6.28 -7.73 5.12
CA SER A 46 7.35 -8.65 4.79
C SER A 46 8.38 -8.67 5.91
N ARG A 47 8.77 -9.86 6.31
CA ARG A 47 9.79 -10.00 7.34
C ARG A 47 11.19 -10.03 6.77
N ARG A 48 11.30 -10.31 5.50
CA ARG A 48 12.59 -10.44 4.87
C ARG A 48 12.93 -9.14 4.18
N LYS A 49 13.84 -8.43 4.79
CA LYS A 49 14.29 -7.17 4.20
C LYS A 49 15.31 -7.41 3.12
N VAL A 50 16.15 -8.41 3.35
CA VAL A 50 17.20 -8.72 2.40
C VAL A 50 16.64 -9.69 1.38
N GLY A 51 16.79 -9.36 0.13
CA GLY A 51 16.29 -10.25 -0.91
C GLY A 51 14.88 -9.92 -1.36
N ASP A 52 14.15 -9.15 -0.55
CA ASP A 52 12.80 -8.72 -0.93
C ASP A 52 12.81 -7.27 -1.35
N MET A 53 13.86 -6.87 -2.02
CA MET A 53 14.01 -5.47 -2.39
C MET A 53 12.82 -5.03 -3.22
N GLY A 54 12.15 -4.02 -2.71
CA GLY A 54 11.01 -3.47 -3.39
C GLY A 54 9.67 -4.08 -3.02
N ILE A 55 9.67 -5.10 -2.16
CA ILE A 55 8.40 -5.69 -1.72
C ILE A 55 8.33 -5.55 -0.21
N ASP A 56 7.45 -4.68 0.26
CA ASP A 56 7.32 -4.39 1.68
C ASP A 56 6.31 -5.26 2.39
N GLY A 57 5.42 -5.86 1.64
CA GLY A 57 4.42 -6.74 2.21
C GLY A 57 3.62 -7.41 1.11
N CYS A 58 2.61 -8.15 1.50
CA CYS A 58 1.80 -8.83 0.52
C CYS A 58 0.36 -9.00 0.97
N LEU A 59 -0.52 -9.11 -0.02
CA LEU A 59 -1.89 -9.53 0.19
C LEU A 59 -1.96 -11.01 -0.12
N GLU A 60 -2.65 -11.73 0.73
CA GLU A 60 -2.78 -13.16 0.51
C GLU A 60 -3.87 -13.47 -0.49
N LYS A 61 -3.78 -14.63 -1.08
CA LYS A 61 -4.77 -15.07 -2.04
C LYS A 61 -6.13 -15.21 -1.37
N THR A 62 -7.16 -14.78 -2.08
CA THR A 62 -8.54 -14.96 -1.63
C THR A 62 -9.32 -15.63 -2.74
N LEU A 63 -10.62 -15.79 -2.53
CA LEU A 63 -11.48 -16.30 -3.58
C LEU A 63 -11.59 -15.35 -4.77
N TYR A 64 -11.27 -14.08 -4.55
CA TYR A 64 -11.51 -13.04 -5.54
C TYR A 64 -10.24 -12.56 -6.24
N HIS A 65 -9.07 -12.83 -5.69
CA HIS A 65 -7.83 -12.38 -6.33
C HIS A 65 -6.66 -13.22 -5.86
N ASP A 66 -5.62 -13.23 -6.67
CA ASP A 66 -4.38 -13.88 -6.30
C ASP A 66 -3.63 -13.05 -5.27
N ARG A 67 -2.59 -13.64 -4.71
CA ARG A 67 -1.76 -12.90 -3.80
C ARG A 67 -1.04 -11.79 -4.60
N ALA A 68 -0.74 -10.72 -3.92
CA ALA A 68 -0.13 -9.56 -4.55
C ALA A 68 0.96 -8.98 -3.67
N GLY A 69 2.02 -8.48 -4.30
CA GLY A 69 3.07 -7.79 -3.58
C GLY A 69 2.70 -6.34 -3.37
N ILE A 70 3.26 -5.74 -2.33
CA ILE A 70 3.00 -4.33 -2.02
C ILE A 70 4.31 -3.60 -1.81
N GLN A 71 4.40 -2.42 -2.39
CA GLN A 71 5.51 -1.51 -2.13
C GLN A 71 4.95 -0.20 -1.64
N VAL A 72 5.57 0.34 -0.59
CA VAL A 72 5.13 1.57 0.05
C VAL A 72 6.19 2.64 -0.14
N LYS A 73 5.78 3.80 -0.62
CA LYS A 73 6.67 4.95 -0.78
C LYS A 73 6.04 6.15 -0.12
N GLN A 74 6.69 6.65 0.92
CA GLN A 74 6.21 7.84 1.62
C GLN A 74 6.69 9.07 0.86
N SER A 75 6.22 9.22 -0.37
CA SER A 75 6.74 10.22 -1.30
C SER A 75 5.65 10.69 -2.24
N ASP A 76 5.91 11.85 -2.82
CA ASP A 76 5.10 12.36 -3.91
C ASP A 76 5.79 12.07 -5.25
N ASN A 77 5.00 12.14 -6.31
CA ASN A 77 5.52 12.06 -7.67
C ASN A 77 6.40 10.83 -7.90
N VAL A 78 5.93 9.70 -7.41
CA VAL A 78 6.65 8.46 -7.60
C VAL A 78 6.66 8.15 -9.09
N GLY A 79 7.86 7.95 -9.63
CA GLY A 79 8.07 7.90 -11.04
C GLY A 79 8.16 6.50 -11.61
N ARG A 80 8.33 6.48 -12.93
CA ARG A 80 8.34 5.24 -13.69
C ARG A 80 9.39 4.25 -13.23
N ASN A 81 10.57 4.74 -12.84
CA ASN A 81 11.62 3.80 -12.45
C ASN A 81 11.26 3.01 -11.20
N VAL A 82 10.42 3.57 -10.33
CA VAL A 82 9.93 2.80 -9.19
C VAL A 82 9.04 1.66 -9.67
N VAL A 83 8.19 1.94 -10.67
CA VAL A 83 7.35 0.92 -11.26
C VAL A 83 8.21 -0.18 -11.89
N ASP A 84 9.24 0.22 -12.63
CA ASP A 84 10.13 -0.75 -13.28
C ASP A 84 10.83 -1.64 -12.25
N ASN A 85 11.33 -1.04 -11.19
CA ASN A 85 12.02 -1.80 -10.16
C ASN A 85 11.06 -2.74 -9.43
N PHE A 86 9.85 -2.27 -9.18
CA PHE A 86 8.85 -3.09 -8.51
C PHE A 86 8.44 -4.27 -9.41
N MET A 87 8.29 -4.00 -10.70
CA MET A 87 7.98 -5.07 -11.64
C MET A 87 9.03 -6.17 -11.56
N SER A 88 10.30 -5.79 -11.54
CA SER A 88 11.38 -6.76 -11.46
C SER A 88 11.31 -7.56 -10.15
N ALA A 89 11.02 -6.88 -9.05
CA ALA A 89 10.91 -7.55 -7.77
C ALA A 89 9.73 -8.54 -7.76
N LEU A 90 8.61 -8.13 -8.34
CA LEU A 90 7.45 -9.00 -8.43
C LEU A 90 7.76 -10.27 -9.23
N LYS A 91 8.46 -10.10 -10.35
CA LYS A 91 8.81 -11.25 -11.17
C LYS A 91 9.73 -12.20 -10.42
N ARG A 92 10.71 -11.66 -9.71
CA ARG A 92 11.62 -12.51 -8.93
C ARG A 92 10.89 -13.30 -7.88
N ALA A 93 9.90 -12.68 -7.25
CA ALA A 93 9.13 -13.32 -6.18
C ALA A 93 7.94 -14.11 -6.72
N LYS A 94 7.78 -14.11 -8.05
CA LYS A 94 6.72 -14.88 -8.72
C LYS A 94 5.32 -14.41 -8.38
N TYR A 95 5.16 -13.11 -8.20
CA TYR A 95 3.85 -12.49 -8.12
C TYR A 95 3.42 -12.07 -9.52
N THR A 96 2.12 -12.09 -9.76
CA THR A 96 1.58 -11.58 -11.01
C THR A 96 0.84 -10.27 -10.81
N GLU A 97 0.64 -9.87 -9.56
CA GLU A 97 -0.05 -8.64 -9.23
C GLU A 97 0.69 -7.90 -8.14
N GLY A 98 0.56 -6.59 -8.15
CA GLY A 98 1.18 -5.79 -7.12
C GLY A 98 0.51 -4.44 -6.97
N TYR A 99 0.82 -3.80 -5.86
CA TYR A 99 0.32 -2.46 -5.54
C TYR A 99 1.47 -1.59 -5.11
N ILE A 100 1.48 -0.36 -5.59
CA ILE A 100 2.41 0.64 -5.07
C ILE A 100 1.57 1.72 -4.42
N ILE A 101 1.86 2.01 -3.17
CA ILE A 101 1.14 3.03 -2.42
C ILE A 101 2.06 4.23 -2.19
N ALA A 102 1.58 5.42 -2.54
CA ALA A 102 2.35 6.65 -2.36
C ALA A 102 1.38 7.81 -2.27
N PHE A 103 1.91 9.02 -2.06
CA PHE A 103 1.04 10.18 -2.02
C PHE A 103 0.60 10.61 -3.41
N SER A 104 1.50 10.49 -4.39
CA SER A 104 1.13 10.78 -5.78
C SER A 104 2.10 10.08 -6.72
N PHE A 105 1.70 10.01 -7.99
CA PHE A 105 2.48 9.33 -9.01
C PHE A 105 2.57 10.22 -10.23
N THR A 106 3.64 10.05 -11.01
CA THR A 106 3.82 10.81 -12.23
C THR A 106 2.99 10.19 -13.36
N LYS A 107 2.80 10.97 -14.41
CA LYS A 107 2.13 10.48 -15.60
C LYS A 107 2.85 9.26 -16.15
N GLY A 108 4.19 9.29 -16.14
CA GLY A 108 4.97 8.16 -16.65
C GLY A 108 4.69 6.87 -15.89
N SER A 109 4.43 6.98 -14.60
CA SER A 109 4.09 5.80 -13.82
C SER A 109 2.77 5.18 -14.28
N TYR A 110 1.77 6.02 -14.48
CA TYR A 110 0.47 5.53 -14.94
C TYR A 110 0.58 4.93 -16.34
N GLU A 111 1.39 5.55 -17.19
CA GLU A 111 1.57 5.04 -18.54
C GLU A 111 2.23 3.67 -18.53
N GLU A 112 3.23 3.51 -17.69
CA GLU A 112 3.94 2.23 -17.64
C GLU A 112 3.05 1.13 -17.09
N VAL A 113 2.25 1.44 -16.06
CA VAL A 113 1.33 0.47 -15.51
C VAL A 113 0.31 0.03 -16.55
N ALA A 114 -0.18 0.99 -17.35
CA ALA A 114 -1.12 0.67 -18.41
C ALA A 114 -0.47 -0.21 -19.48
N ARG A 115 0.78 0.08 -19.81
CA ARG A 115 1.51 -0.72 -20.79
C ARG A 115 1.68 -2.15 -20.31
N LEU A 116 2.05 -2.33 -19.05
CA LEU A 116 2.22 -3.67 -18.49
C LEU A 116 0.91 -4.46 -18.53
N LYS A 117 -0.17 -3.80 -18.19
CA LYS A 117 -1.46 -4.47 -18.21
C LYS A 117 -1.83 -4.90 -19.61
N ASN A 118 -1.57 -4.03 -20.59
CA ASN A 118 -1.91 -4.34 -21.97
C ASN A 118 -1.09 -5.49 -22.53
N THR A 119 0.15 -5.63 -22.08
CA THR A 119 0.98 -6.74 -22.54
C THR A 119 0.66 -8.04 -21.81
N GLY A 120 -0.09 -7.96 -20.74
CA GLY A 120 -0.45 -9.14 -19.97
C GLY A 120 0.66 -9.70 -19.10
N GLU A 121 1.76 -8.96 -18.94
CA GLU A 121 2.87 -9.46 -18.13
C GLU A 121 2.56 -9.43 -16.65
N LEU A 122 2.09 -8.29 -16.18
CA LEU A 122 1.81 -8.08 -14.77
C LEU A 122 0.73 -7.04 -14.64
N GLU A 123 0.04 -7.08 -13.52
CA GLU A 123 -0.90 -6.03 -13.22
C GLU A 123 -0.43 -5.32 -11.96
N ILE A 124 -0.02 -4.07 -12.11
CA ILE A 124 0.38 -3.22 -11.00
C ILE A 124 -0.65 -2.12 -10.87
N LYS A 125 -1.11 -1.91 -9.65
CA LYS A 125 -2.07 -0.84 -9.37
C LYS A 125 -1.40 0.22 -8.53
N LEU A 126 -1.61 1.47 -8.92
CA LEU A 126 -1.06 2.62 -8.20
C LEU A 126 -2.17 3.16 -7.32
N VAL A 127 -1.92 3.18 -6.01
CA VAL A 127 -2.92 3.60 -5.04
C VAL A 127 -2.37 4.78 -4.26
N THR A 128 -3.13 5.86 -4.22
CA THR A 128 -2.70 7.01 -3.45
C THR A 128 -3.18 6.90 -2.01
N VAL A 129 -2.48 7.60 -1.13
CA VAL A 129 -2.88 7.65 0.27
C VAL A 129 -4.29 8.20 0.39
N ARG A 130 -4.63 9.19 -0.46
CA ARG A 130 -5.98 9.75 -0.44
C ARG A 130 -7.02 8.69 -0.73
N GLU A 131 -6.74 7.78 -1.65
CA GLU A 131 -7.69 6.72 -1.95
C GLU A 131 -7.90 5.80 -0.75
N LEU A 132 -6.84 5.52 -0.01
CA LEU A 132 -6.99 4.70 1.19
C LEU A 132 -7.80 5.43 2.26
N LEU A 133 -7.60 6.73 2.39
CA LEU A 133 -8.37 7.51 3.34
C LEU A 133 -9.84 7.57 2.94
N ASP A 134 -10.11 7.71 1.66
CA ASP A 134 -11.49 7.73 1.16
C ASP A 134 -12.17 6.39 1.40
N LYS A 135 -11.43 5.31 1.24
CA LYS A 135 -11.96 3.98 1.53
C LYS A 135 -12.42 3.90 2.98
N ARG A 136 -11.64 4.44 3.90
CA ARG A 136 -12.02 4.45 5.30
C ARG A 136 -13.34 5.20 5.52
N LYS A 137 -13.49 6.32 4.85
CA LYS A 137 -14.71 7.11 4.99
C LYS A 137 -15.92 6.32 4.50
N ILE A 138 -15.76 5.63 3.39
CA ILE A 138 -16.85 4.83 2.84
C ILE A 138 -17.27 3.74 3.81
N ILE A 139 -16.30 3.06 4.37
CA ILE A 139 -16.60 1.99 5.32
C ILE A 139 -17.26 2.54 6.55
N LYS A 140 -16.78 3.67 7.04
CA LYS A 140 -17.33 4.30 8.22
C LYS A 140 -18.77 4.71 8.00
N ALA A 141 -19.10 5.12 6.80
CA ALA A 141 -20.45 5.54 6.48
C ALA A 141 -21.38 4.35 6.25
N GLY A 142 -20.87 3.14 6.39
CA GLY A 142 -21.70 1.97 6.20
C GLY A 142 -21.91 1.58 4.76
N LYS A 143 -21.19 2.18 3.86
CA LYS A 143 -21.30 1.86 2.46
C LYS A 143 -20.26 0.81 2.07
N PRO A 144 -20.61 -0.09 1.17
CA PRO A 144 -19.63 -1.07 0.72
C PRO A 144 -18.49 -0.40 -0.04
N PHE A 145 -17.33 -0.98 0.10
CA PHE A 145 -16.18 -0.48 -0.60
C PHE A 145 -16.31 -0.85 -2.08
N PRO A 146 -16.11 0.10 -2.99
CA PRO A 146 -16.24 -0.22 -4.41
C PRO A 146 -15.25 -1.30 -4.82
N GLN A 147 -15.69 -2.16 -5.70
CA GLN A 147 -14.81 -3.18 -6.25
C GLN A 147 -13.79 -2.54 -7.15
N MET A 148 -12.58 -3.06 -7.09
CA MET A 148 -11.52 -2.52 -7.92
C MET A 148 -11.20 -3.41 -9.07
#